data_21e056ced10797892fe88df05f62d80f
#
_entry.id   21e056ced10797892fe88df05f62d80f
#
_cell.length_a   1.000
_cell.length_b   1.000
_cell.length_c   1.000
_cell.angle_alpha   90.00
_cell.angle_beta   90.00
_cell.angle_gamma   90.00
#
_symmetry.space_group_name_H-M   'P 1'
#
loop_
_entity.id
_entity.type
_entity.pdbx_description
1 polymer ?
#
loop_
_entity_poly.entity_id
_entity_poly.type
_entity_poly.pdbx_seq_one_letter_code
_entity_poly.pdbx_strand_id
1 'polypeptide(L)'
;MESEIAEKAKKEGKFDEIEESWIYGIEVKPDLTEVIGEPVLLLRPPVKLDDTQSEWESRSVTSGEINRRWTEGPYTMKKGDTYYMMYSANYYKGKNYAVGYATAKSPLGPFVKSNDNPVLQKNVEQGGIVTGTGHNSVTWSK
;
A
#
# COMPACT_ATOMS: atom_id res chain seq x y z
N MET A 1 3.03 9.85 14.31
CA MET A 1 1.62 10.31 14.34
C MET A 1 0.76 9.07 14.47
N GLU A 2 0.01 8.96 15.54
CA GLU A 2 -0.93 7.86 15.70
C GLU A 2 -2.05 7.94 14.66
N SER A 3 -2.56 6.78 14.29
CA SER A 3 -3.63 6.69 13.29
C SER A 3 -4.97 6.98 13.97
N GLU A 4 -5.73 7.96 13.45
CA GLU A 4 -7.11 8.24 13.92
C GLU A 4 -8.00 7.00 13.84
N ILE A 5 -7.77 6.15 12.83
CA ILE A 5 -8.50 4.90 12.65
C ILE A 5 -8.14 3.92 13.78
N ALA A 6 -6.85 3.82 14.12
CA ALA A 6 -6.40 2.99 15.23
C ALA A 6 -6.97 3.46 16.57
N GLU A 7 -6.93 4.76 16.83
CA GLU A 7 -7.49 5.35 18.03
C GLU A 7 -9.01 5.12 18.13
N LYS A 8 -9.73 5.27 17.02
CA LYS A 8 -11.16 4.99 16.98
C LYS A 8 -11.46 3.53 17.30
N ALA A 9 -10.72 2.59 16.67
CA ALA A 9 -10.91 1.15 16.91
C ALA A 9 -10.67 0.77 18.36
N LYS A 10 -9.62 1.32 18.99
CA LYS A 10 -9.36 1.13 20.42
C LYS A 10 -10.48 1.67 21.31
N LYS A 11 -10.96 2.89 21.05
CA LYS A 11 -12.05 3.52 21.83
C LYS A 11 -13.37 2.77 21.72
N GLU A 12 -13.64 2.18 20.56
CA GLU A 12 -14.85 1.39 20.33
C GLU A 12 -14.75 -0.04 20.92
N GLY A 13 -13.57 -0.45 21.41
CA GLY A 13 -13.34 -1.76 22.01
C GLY A 13 -13.58 -2.92 21.04
N LYS A 14 -13.43 -2.66 19.73
CA LYS A 14 -13.68 -3.66 18.68
C LYS A 14 -12.53 -4.60 18.43
N PHE A 15 -11.31 -4.17 18.79
CA PHE A 15 -10.09 -4.90 18.47
C PHE A 15 -9.12 -4.84 19.64
N ASP A 16 -8.55 -5.98 19.99
CA ASP A 16 -7.48 -6.09 20.98
C ASP A 16 -6.14 -5.64 20.41
N GLU A 17 -5.97 -5.77 19.08
CA GLU A 17 -4.72 -5.47 18.39
C GLU A 17 -4.94 -4.78 17.04
N ILE A 18 -4.02 -3.89 16.67
CA ILE A 18 -3.98 -3.23 15.37
C ILE A 18 -2.61 -3.47 14.75
N GLU A 19 -2.60 -4.17 13.62
CA GLU A 19 -1.40 -4.44 12.84
C GLU A 19 -1.35 -3.56 11.59
N GLU A 20 -0.20 -2.95 11.33
CA GLU A 20 0.04 -2.23 10.07
C GLU A 20 1.32 -2.72 9.42
N SER A 21 1.30 -2.88 8.09
CA SER A 21 2.49 -3.07 7.27
C SER A 21 2.80 -1.79 6.52
N TRP A 22 4.03 -1.29 6.65
CA TRP A 22 4.49 -0.05 6.06
C TRP A 22 5.60 -0.32 5.04
N ILE A 23 5.70 0.55 4.04
CA ILE A 23 6.75 0.48 3.01
C ILE A 23 7.82 1.51 3.34
N TYR A 24 9.04 1.02 3.54
CA TYR A 24 10.23 1.83 3.71
C TYR A 24 11.17 1.70 2.51
N GLY A 25 11.94 2.74 2.26
CA GLY A 25 13.04 2.75 1.29
C GLY A 25 14.34 3.14 1.96
N ILE A 26 15.43 2.60 1.44
CA ILE A 26 16.78 2.98 1.85
C ILE A 26 17.67 2.98 0.62
N GLU A 27 18.61 3.91 0.56
CA GLU A 27 19.64 3.91 -0.47
C GLU A 27 20.70 2.86 -0.17
N VAL A 28 21.23 2.22 -1.21
CA VAL A 28 22.34 1.28 -1.12
C VAL A 28 23.47 1.71 -2.07
N LYS A 29 24.71 1.34 -1.76
CA LYS A 29 25.82 1.55 -2.68
C LYS A 29 25.58 0.83 -4.01
N PRO A 30 26.18 1.32 -5.13
CA PRO A 30 26.01 0.69 -6.46
C PRO A 30 26.41 -0.77 -6.53
N ASP A 31 27.33 -1.22 -5.67
CA ASP A 31 27.76 -2.61 -5.55
C ASP A 31 26.88 -3.45 -4.60
N LEU A 32 25.83 -2.84 -4.02
CA LEU A 32 24.87 -3.46 -3.11
C LEU A 32 25.48 -4.00 -1.80
N THR A 33 26.67 -3.54 -1.41
CA THR A 33 27.37 -4.07 -0.23
C THR A 33 26.98 -3.37 1.07
N GLU A 34 26.51 -2.12 1.00
CA GLU A 34 26.20 -1.30 2.18
C GLU A 34 24.97 -0.44 1.94
N VAL A 35 24.24 -0.16 3.01
CA VAL A 35 23.17 0.85 3.03
C VAL A 35 23.75 2.25 3.28
N ILE A 36 23.09 3.26 2.73
CA ILE A 36 23.45 4.68 2.85
C ILE A 36 22.33 5.39 3.59
N GLY A 37 22.65 5.98 4.74
CA GLY A 37 21.68 6.72 5.57
C GLY A 37 20.71 5.83 6.31
N GLU A 38 19.56 6.38 6.64
CA GLU A 38 18.52 5.73 7.43
C GLU A 38 17.30 5.38 6.56
N PRO A 39 16.52 4.33 6.93
CA PRO A 39 15.28 4.01 6.24
C PRO A 39 14.27 5.16 6.27
N VAL A 40 13.69 5.47 5.12
CA VAL A 40 12.67 6.51 4.97
C VAL A 40 11.30 5.86 4.80
N LEU A 41 10.29 6.29 5.55
CA LEU A 41 8.92 5.84 5.37
C LEU A 41 8.39 6.39 4.03
N LEU A 42 8.05 5.48 3.10
CA LEU A 42 7.54 5.82 1.77
C LEU A 42 6.03 5.80 1.69
N LEU A 43 5.41 4.72 2.19
CA LEU A 43 3.95 4.56 2.24
C LEU A 43 3.52 3.82 3.51
N ARG A 44 2.33 4.14 3.97
CA ARG A 44 1.62 3.41 5.03
C ARG A 44 0.11 3.40 4.76
N PRO A 45 -0.65 2.54 5.44
CA PRO A 45 -2.12 2.62 5.43
C PRO A 45 -2.62 4.01 5.85
N PRO A 46 -3.83 4.40 5.44
CA PRO A 46 -4.41 5.66 5.82
C PRO A 46 -4.47 5.87 7.33
N VAL A 47 -4.20 7.09 7.77
CA VAL A 47 -4.23 7.47 9.20
C VAL A 47 -5.48 8.28 9.56
N LYS A 48 -6.11 8.94 8.60
CA LYS A 48 -7.30 9.75 8.78
C LYS A 48 -8.56 8.97 8.43
N LEU A 49 -9.64 9.25 9.13
CA LEU A 49 -10.94 8.59 8.92
C LEU A 49 -11.57 8.91 7.56
N ASP A 50 -11.31 10.09 7.02
CA ASP A 50 -11.83 10.59 5.75
C ASP A 50 -10.92 10.33 4.54
N ASP A 51 -9.83 9.58 4.73
CA ASP A 51 -8.93 9.23 3.63
C ASP A 51 -9.61 8.25 2.67
N THR A 52 -9.69 8.65 1.40
CA THR A 52 -10.36 7.87 0.35
C THR A 52 -9.71 6.51 0.06
N GLN A 53 -8.43 6.33 0.44
CA GLN A 53 -7.73 5.06 0.28
C GLN A 53 -8.17 4.00 1.29
N SER A 54 -8.80 4.41 2.41
CA SER A 54 -9.17 3.49 3.51
C SER A 54 -10.05 2.35 3.06
N GLU A 55 -10.97 2.59 2.14
CA GLU A 55 -11.92 1.59 1.71
C GLU A 55 -11.24 0.43 0.98
N TRP A 56 -10.43 0.71 -0.03
CA TRP A 56 -9.81 -0.35 -0.82
C TRP A 56 -8.60 -0.97 -0.13
N GLU A 57 -7.81 -0.20 0.62
CA GLU A 57 -6.60 -0.71 1.27
C GLU A 57 -6.87 -1.57 2.50
N SER A 58 -7.93 -1.28 3.25
CA SER A 58 -8.18 -1.88 4.57
C SER A 58 -9.40 -2.77 4.64
N ARG A 59 -10.27 -2.76 3.63
CA ARG A 59 -11.45 -3.62 3.57
C ARG A 59 -11.03 -5.09 3.57
N SER A 60 -11.66 -5.90 4.41
CA SER A 60 -11.46 -7.35 4.49
C SER A 60 -10.12 -7.84 5.07
N VAL A 61 -9.27 -6.98 5.58
CA VAL A 61 -8.05 -7.41 6.29
C VAL A 61 -8.29 -7.58 7.78
N THR A 62 -9.40 -7.06 8.26
CA THR A 62 -9.82 -7.23 9.64
C THR A 62 -10.51 -8.58 9.82
N SER A 63 -10.06 -9.35 10.79
CA SER A 63 -10.65 -10.63 11.16
C SER A 63 -10.58 -10.84 12.68
N GLY A 64 -11.70 -11.27 13.27
CA GLY A 64 -11.77 -11.48 14.71
C GLY A 64 -11.44 -10.20 15.48
N GLU A 65 -10.48 -10.30 16.38
CA GLU A 65 -10.07 -9.24 17.31
C GLU A 65 -8.93 -8.37 16.76
N ILE A 66 -8.38 -8.72 15.60
CA ILE A 66 -7.21 -8.02 15.02
C ILE A 66 -7.64 -7.19 13.81
N ASN A 67 -7.38 -5.90 13.86
CA ASN A 67 -7.52 -5.00 12.71
C ASN A 67 -6.19 -4.95 11.96
N ARG A 68 -6.16 -5.57 10.79
CA ARG A 68 -4.99 -5.60 9.91
C ARG A 68 -5.12 -4.61 8.77
N ARG A 69 -4.05 -3.85 8.55
CA ARG A 69 -3.99 -2.79 7.55
C ARG A 69 -2.63 -2.84 6.88
N TRP A 70 -2.58 -3.35 5.65
CA TRP A 70 -1.33 -3.66 4.97
C TRP A 70 -1.18 -2.92 3.67
N THR A 71 0.00 -2.33 3.50
CA THR A 71 0.56 -1.90 2.22
C THR A 71 1.84 -2.68 1.99
N GLU A 72 1.98 -3.33 0.83
CA GLU A 72 3.06 -4.29 0.56
C GLU A 72 3.42 -4.38 -0.94
N GLY A 73 4.39 -5.25 -1.28
CA GLY A 73 4.76 -5.57 -2.66
C GLY A 73 5.14 -4.36 -3.51
N PRO A 74 5.97 -3.42 -3.01
CA PRO A 74 6.29 -2.23 -3.77
C PRO A 74 7.14 -2.56 -4.99
N TYR A 75 6.79 -1.96 -6.13
CA TYR A 75 7.60 -1.95 -7.33
C TYR A 75 7.72 -0.52 -7.83
N THR A 76 8.94 0.03 -7.84
CA THR A 76 9.16 1.43 -8.23
C THR A 76 9.82 1.51 -9.60
N MET A 77 9.28 2.37 -10.48
CA MET A 77 9.84 2.68 -11.78
C MET A 77 9.94 4.20 -11.98
N LYS A 78 10.87 4.62 -12.83
CA LYS A 78 11.00 6.02 -13.22
C LYS A 78 10.53 6.22 -14.66
N LYS A 79 9.67 7.23 -14.90
CA LYS A 79 9.28 7.67 -16.23
C LYS A 79 9.37 9.20 -16.30
N GLY A 80 10.25 9.71 -17.18
CA GLY A 80 10.60 11.12 -17.16
C GLY A 80 11.17 11.53 -15.80
N ASP A 81 10.65 12.59 -15.21
CA ASP A 81 11.07 13.13 -13.92
C ASP A 81 10.20 12.63 -12.74
N THR A 82 9.43 11.56 -12.95
CA THR A 82 8.49 11.06 -11.94
C THR A 82 8.79 9.59 -11.63
N TYR A 83 8.85 9.30 -10.35
CA TYR A 83 8.87 7.95 -9.81
C TYR A 83 7.45 7.49 -9.55
N TYR A 84 7.12 6.30 -10.03
CA TYR A 84 5.85 5.61 -9.83
C TYR A 84 6.13 4.39 -8.98
N MET A 85 5.52 4.32 -7.81
CA MET A 85 5.55 3.14 -6.96
C MET A 85 4.21 2.45 -7.05
N MET A 86 4.17 1.29 -7.69
CA MET A 86 3.05 0.36 -7.60
C MET A 86 3.13 -0.33 -6.25
N TYR A 87 2.01 -0.51 -5.58
CA TYR A 87 1.94 -1.23 -4.30
C TYR A 87 0.65 -2.01 -4.19
N SER A 88 0.66 -3.02 -3.38
CA SER A 88 -0.52 -3.84 -3.10
C SER A 88 -1.07 -3.55 -1.71
N ALA A 89 -2.34 -3.73 -1.56
CA ALA A 89 -3.00 -3.58 -0.27
C ALA A 89 -4.18 -4.54 -0.13
N ASN A 90 -4.70 -4.63 1.09
CA ASN A 90 -5.73 -5.56 1.49
C ASN A 90 -5.17 -6.97 1.77
N TYR A 91 -6.03 -7.96 1.97
CA TYR A 91 -5.65 -9.32 2.35
C TYR A 91 -5.25 -10.17 1.13
N TYR A 92 -4.00 -10.63 1.07
CA TYR A 92 -3.42 -11.31 -0.09
C TYR A 92 -4.14 -12.60 -0.52
N LYS A 93 -4.86 -13.28 0.38
CA LYS A 93 -5.73 -14.43 0.05
C LYS A 93 -7.17 -14.05 -0.25
N GLY A 94 -7.50 -12.76 -0.15
CA GLY A 94 -8.85 -12.24 -0.34
C GLY A 94 -9.13 -11.78 -1.76
N LYS A 95 -10.39 -11.79 -2.15
CA LYS A 95 -10.83 -11.29 -3.46
C LYS A 95 -10.60 -9.79 -3.66
N ASN A 96 -10.41 -9.04 -2.55
CA ASN A 96 -10.20 -7.60 -2.56
C ASN A 96 -8.71 -7.19 -2.60
N TYR A 97 -7.78 -8.15 -2.64
CA TYR A 97 -6.36 -7.85 -2.83
C TYR A 97 -6.17 -7.13 -4.17
N ALA A 98 -5.56 -5.95 -4.14
CA ALA A 98 -5.55 -5.04 -5.27
C ALA A 98 -4.25 -4.26 -5.36
N VAL A 99 -4.03 -3.59 -6.48
CA VAL A 99 -2.87 -2.75 -6.75
C VAL A 99 -3.29 -1.29 -6.89
N GLY A 100 -2.61 -0.43 -6.19
CA GLY A 100 -2.61 1.01 -6.40
C GLY A 100 -1.24 1.52 -6.78
N TYR A 101 -1.12 2.85 -6.97
CA TYR A 101 0.16 3.49 -7.16
C TYR A 101 0.25 4.83 -6.42
N ALA A 102 1.48 5.24 -6.20
CA ALA A 102 1.83 6.55 -5.68
C ALA A 102 2.94 7.16 -6.53
N THR A 103 3.08 8.47 -6.52
CA THR A 103 4.09 9.19 -7.29
C THR A 103 4.98 10.07 -6.42
N ALA A 104 6.23 10.25 -6.85
CA ALA A 104 7.19 11.15 -6.21
C ALA A 104 8.14 11.77 -7.24
N LYS A 105 8.86 12.83 -6.84
CA LYS A 105 9.95 13.43 -7.61
C LYS A 105 11.33 12.91 -7.22
N SER A 106 11.40 12.11 -6.16
CA SER A 106 12.62 11.47 -5.67
C SER A 106 12.36 9.97 -5.43
N PRO A 107 13.38 9.10 -5.57
CA PRO A 107 13.22 7.67 -5.30
C PRO A 107 12.86 7.36 -3.84
N LEU A 108 13.22 8.24 -2.92
CA LEU A 108 12.87 8.13 -1.49
C LEU A 108 11.71 9.06 -1.08
N GLY A 109 10.89 9.48 -2.06
CA GLY A 109 9.67 10.24 -1.79
C GLY A 109 9.88 11.75 -1.60
N PRO A 110 8.91 12.45 -0.98
CA PRO A 110 7.67 11.89 -0.48
C PRO A 110 6.75 11.36 -1.59
N PHE A 111 6.18 10.17 -1.39
CA PHE A 111 5.21 9.59 -2.30
C PHE A 111 3.79 10.04 -1.97
N VAL A 112 3.02 10.38 -3.00
CA VAL A 112 1.61 10.76 -2.89
C VAL A 112 0.78 9.71 -3.62
N LYS A 113 -0.14 9.07 -2.90
CA LYS A 113 -1.06 8.08 -3.46
C LYS A 113 -2.00 8.73 -4.47
N SER A 114 -2.28 8.01 -5.57
CA SER A 114 -3.23 8.47 -6.57
C SER A 114 -4.67 8.40 -6.06
N ASN A 115 -5.47 9.38 -6.44
CA ASN A 115 -6.92 9.35 -6.19
C ASN A 115 -7.66 8.33 -7.07
N ASP A 116 -7.01 7.83 -8.14
CA ASP A 116 -7.57 6.83 -9.05
C ASP A 116 -7.38 5.39 -8.56
N ASN A 117 -6.78 5.21 -7.38
CA ASN A 117 -6.58 3.89 -6.79
C ASN A 117 -7.92 3.23 -6.38
N PRO A 118 -8.02 1.89 -6.46
CA PRO A 118 -7.04 0.95 -7.01
C PRO A 118 -7.08 0.91 -8.54
N VAL A 119 -5.91 0.73 -9.18
CA VAL A 119 -5.81 0.66 -10.66
C VAL A 119 -5.92 -0.75 -11.21
N LEU A 120 -5.73 -1.76 -10.38
CA LEU A 120 -5.94 -3.16 -10.72
C LEU A 120 -6.65 -3.85 -9.56
N GLN A 121 -7.86 -4.31 -9.80
CA GLN A 121 -8.73 -4.93 -8.80
C GLN A 121 -9.62 -6.01 -9.40
N LYS A 122 -10.37 -6.69 -8.53
CA LYS A 122 -11.40 -7.65 -8.97
C LYS A 122 -12.40 -7.03 -9.95
N ASN A 123 -12.89 -7.83 -10.86
CA ASN A 123 -13.89 -7.42 -11.84
C ASN A 123 -15.15 -8.31 -11.88
N VAL A 124 -15.39 -9.05 -10.81
CA VAL A 124 -16.53 -9.99 -10.74
C VAL A 124 -17.89 -9.30 -10.78
N GLU A 125 -17.97 -8.08 -10.24
CA GLU A 125 -19.19 -7.26 -10.28
C GLU A 125 -19.52 -6.76 -11.71
N GLN A 126 -18.54 -6.76 -12.61
CA GLN A 126 -18.70 -6.45 -14.03
C GLN A 126 -18.84 -7.71 -14.91
N GLY A 127 -19.05 -8.88 -14.28
CA GLY A 127 -19.17 -10.15 -15.00
C GLY A 127 -17.86 -10.84 -15.35
N GLY A 128 -16.72 -10.34 -14.85
CA GLY A 128 -15.40 -10.96 -15.04
C GLY A 128 -15.11 -12.05 -14.01
N ILE A 129 -13.96 -12.68 -14.15
CA ILE A 129 -13.51 -13.79 -13.28
C ILE A 129 -12.28 -13.44 -12.43
N VAL A 130 -11.75 -12.23 -12.57
CA VAL A 130 -10.50 -11.81 -11.92
C VAL A 130 -10.77 -11.41 -10.49
N THR A 131 -9.94 -11.94 -9.56
CA THR A 131 -9.93 -11.59 -8.15
C THR A 131 -8.50 -11.65 -7.61
N GLY A 132 -8.21 -10.93 -6.50
CA GLY A 132 -6.94 -11.03 -5.79
C GLY A 132 -5.74 -10.60 -6.62
N THR A 133 -5.81 -9.43 -7.26
CA THR A 133 -4.89 -8.93 -8.28
C THR A 133 -3.60 -8.30 -7.76
N GLY A 134 -3.22 -8.51 -6.52
CA GLY A 134 -2.05 -7.86 -5.93
C GLY A 134 -0.69 -8.44 -6.31
N HIS A 135 0.38 -7.84 -5.78
CA HIS A 135 1.79 -8.24 -5.88
C HIS A 135 2.32 -8.26 -7.32
N ASN A 136 2.13 -7.15 -8.03
CA ASN A 136 2.52 -7.01 -9.43
C ASN A 136 4.01 -6.68 -9.59
N SER A 137 4.50 -6.95 -10.79
CA SER A 137 5.73 -6.39 -11.34
C SER A 137 5.44 -5.73 -12.68
N VAL A 138 6.35 -4.90 -13.16
CA VAL A 138 6.20 -4.18 -14.43
C VAL A 138 7.38 -4.46 -15.33
N THR A 139 7.11 -4.67 -16.61
CA THR A 139 8.14 -4.77 -17.65
C THR A 139 7.76 -3.88 -18.84
N TRP A 140 8.76 -3.51 -19.61
CA TRP A 140 8.55 -2.74 -20.84
C TRP A 140 8.47 -3.68 -22.02
N SER A 141 7.42 -3.59 -22.82
CA SER A 141 7.41 -4.19 -24.15
C SER A 141 8.15 -3.29 -25.13
N LYS A 142 8.95 -3.89 -26.01
CA LYS A 142 9.54 -3.19 -27.17
C LYS A 142 8.49 -2.93 -28.22
#